data_a3dd952a87dc1c906b50f29cd5cdb284
#
_entry.id   a3dd952a87dc1c906b50f29cd5cdb284
#
_cell.length_a   1.000
_cell.length_b   1.000
_cell.length_c   1.000
_cell.angle_alpha   90.00
_cell.angle_beta   90.00
_cell.angle_gamma   90.00
#
_symmetry.space_group_name_H-M   'P 1'
#
loop_
_entity.id
_entity.type
_entity.pdbx_description
1 polymer ?
#
loop_
_entity_poly.entity_id
_entity_poly.type
_entity_poly.pdbx_seq_one_letter_code
_entity_poly.pdbx_strand_id
1 'polypeptide(L)'
;MGQPVEQVSGAYQVFRYEKPTDMPGGKAIVQLAGSDIIRGRVQVVREGGENNLHSHRGMDGFWMVLAGCVKFYGPGDVLIGEFGKHEGILIPRGEQYWFESSGDEDLEILQMAAFEMGAKVERVDVEKQKFAVGSVGIKVITETQKV
;
A
#
# COMPACT_ATOMS: atom_id res chain seq x y z
N MET A 1 10.38 7.75 -19.07
CA MET A 1 9.61 6.52 -19.18
C MET A 1 10.50 5.35 -19.55
N GLY A 2 10.36 4.26 -18.86
CA GLY A 2 11.19 3.09 -19.07
C GLY A 2 10.89 2.34 -20.37
N GLN A 3 11.68 1.32 -20.65
CA GLN A 3 11.48 0.41 -21.75
C GLN A 3 10.16 -0.34 -21.63
N PRO A 4 9.51 -0.71 -22.72
CA PRO A 4 8.36 -1.60 -22.66
C PRO A 4 8.70 -2.88 -21.91
N VAL A 5 7.75 -3.41 -21.16
CA VAL A 5 7.92 -4.70 -20.49
C VAL A 5 7.91 -5.79 -21.55
N GLU A 6 8.97 -6.59 -21.58
CA GLU A 6 9.06 -7.70 -22.50
C GLU A 6 8.07 -8.79 -22.13
N GLN A 7 7.31 -9.29 -23.08
CA GLN A 7 6.36 -10.35 -22.85
C GLN A 7 7.07 -11.68 -22.65
N VAL A 8 6.62 -12.43 -21.65
CA VAL A 8 7.04 -13.80 -21.40
C VAL A 8 5.84 -14.73 -21.53
N SER A 9 6.06 -15.92 -22.03
CA SER A 9 5.00 -16.90 -22.22
C SER A 9 4.55 -17.52 -20.90
N GLY A 10 3.30 -17.99 -20.83
CA GLY A 10 2.73 -18.69 -19.70
C GLY A 10 1.83 -17.83 -18.83
N ALA A 11 1.67 -18.24 -17.58
CA ALA A 11 0.81 -17.55 -16.60
C ALA A 11 1.55 -16.46 -15.83
N TYR A 12 2.68 -16.03 -16.32
CA TYR A 12 3.46 -14.97 -15.69
C TYR A 12 2.73 -13.64 -15.76
N GLN A 13 2.88 -12.84 -14.72
CA GLN A 13 2.43 -11.45 -14.69
C GLN A 13 3.67 -10.56 -14.63
N VAL A 14 3.81 -9.68 -15.60
CA VAL A 14 4.91 -8.73 -15.63
C VAL A 14 4.40 -7.32 -15.39
N PHE A 15 5.15 -6.53 -14.67
CA PHE A 15 4.75 -5.17 -14.35
C PHE A 15 5.97 -4.27 -14.30
N ARG A 16 5.70 -2.98 -14.43
CA ARG A 16 6.67 -1.92 -14.20
C ARG A 16 5.99 -0.83 -13.40
N TYR A 17 6.59 -0.46 -12.28
CA TYR A 17 6.07 0.64 -11.49
C TYR A 17 6.57 1.98 -12.04
N GLU A 18 5.64 2.90 -12.17
CA GLU A 18 5.91 4.28 -12.50
C GLU A 18 5.02 5.16 -11.63
N LYS A 19 5.63 6.16 -10.99
CA LYS A 19 4.87 7.08 -10.13
C LYS A 19 3.85 7.85 -10.98
N PRO A 20 2.56 7.83 -10.60
CA PRO A 20 1.55 8.62 -11.30
C PRO A 20 1.79 10.12 -11.12
N THR A 21 1.54 10.89 -12.17
CA THR A 21 1.66 12.35 -12.15
C THR A 21 0.35 13.03 -11.85
N ASP A 22 -0.76 12.35 -12.10
CA ASP A 22 -2.11 12.85 -11.86
C ASP A 22 -2.71 12.17 -10.63
N MET A 23 -2.85 12.93 -9.56
CA MET A 23 -3.40 12.46 -8.28
C MET A 23 -4.39 13.48 -7.73
N PRO A 24 -5.60 13.58 -8.30
CA PRO A 24 -6.55 14.63 -7.97
C PRO A 24 -6.94 14.66 -6.48
N GLY A 25 -6.93 13.55 -5.80
CA GLY A 25 -7.24 13.50 -4.37
C GLY A 25 -6.03 13.36 -3.46
N GLY A 26 -4.84 13.48 -3.99
CA GLY A 26 -3.63 13.35 -3.22
C GLY A 26 -3.25 11.91 -2.86
N LYS A 27 -3.94 10.92 -3.39
CA LYS A 27 -3.64 9.51 -3.17
C LYS A 27 -3.89 8.70 -4.43
N ALA A 28 -2.98 7.77 -4.72
CA ALA A 28 -3.14 6.79 -5.79
C ALA A 28 -2.76 5.41 -5.31
N ILE A 29 -3.42 4.39 -5.83
CA ILE A 29 -3.06 3.00 -5.63
C ILE A 29 -2.68 2.44 -6.99
N VAL A 30 -1.42 2.01 -7.12
CA VAL A 30 -0.88 1.42 -8.35
C VAL A 30 -0.79 -0.08 -8.13
N GLN A 31 -1.67 -0.83 -8.78
CA GLN A 31 -1.66 -2.29 -8.66
C GLN A 31 -0.59 -2.88 -9.57
N LEU A 32 0.27 -3.70 -9.02
CA LEU A 32 1.38 -4.31 -9.75
C LEU A 32 0.99 -5.70 -10.27
N ALA A 33 0.81 -6.64 -9.37
CA ALA A 33 0.47 -8.02 -9.72
C ALA A 33 -0.15 -8.74 -8.53
N GLY A 34 -0.82 -9.85 -8.79
CA GLY A 34 -1.38 -10.65 -7.72
C GLY A 34 -1.85 -12.03 -8.15
N SER A 35 -1.97 -12.89 -7.17
CA SER A 35 -2.50 -14.23 -7.28
C SER A 35 -3.51 -14.46 -6.15
N ASP A 36 -3.87 -15.72 -5.91
CA ASP A 36 -4.74 -16.07 -4.77
C ASP A 36 -4.03 -16.03 -3.42
N ILE A 37 -2.69 -16.00 -3.41
CA ILE A 37 -1.92 -16.00 -2.16
C ILE A 37 -1.07 -14.75 -1.93
N ILE A 38 -0.87 -13.91 -2.94
CA ILE A 38 -0.02 -12.73 -2.82
C ILE A 38 -0.52 -11.59 -3.72
N ARG A 39 -0.38 -10.38 -3.24
CA ARG A 39 -0.69 -9.18 -4.02
C ARG A 39 0.33 -8.10 -3.74
N GLY A 40 0.86 -7.49 -4.82
CA GLY A 40 1.76 -6.34 -4.71
C GLY A 40 1.13 -5.09 -5.31
N ARG A 41 1.24 -3.98 -4.59
CA ARG A 41 0.81 -2.67 -5.07
C ARG A 41 1.63 -1.56 -4.42
N VAL A 42 1.62 -0.39 -5.01
CA VAL A 42 2.23 0.80 -4.44
C VAL A 42 1.14 1.79 -4.09
N GLN A 43 1.17 2.32 -2.89
CA GLN A 43 0.37 3.48 -2.53
C GLN A 43 1.24 4.72 -2.67
N VAL A 44 0.72 5.74 -3.35
CA VAL A 44 1.35 7.05 -3.47
C VAL A 44 0.48 8.03 -2.70
N VAL A 45 1.05 8.68 -1.70
CA VAL A 45 0.30 9.50 -0.75
C VAL A 45 0.96 10.87 -0.64
N ARG A 46 0.25 11.91 -1.06
CA ARG A 46 0.71 13.28 -0.92
C ARG A 46 0.50 13.79 0.49
N GLU A 47 -0.67 13.52 1.05
CA GLU A 47 -1.02 13.89 2.42
C GLU A 47 -1.85 12.78 3.07
N GLY A 48 -1.67 12.60 4.38
CA GLY A 48 -2.40 11.60 5.13
C GLY A 48 -1.89 10.19 4.85
N GLY A 49 -2.78 9.24 4.73
CA GLY A 49 -2.47 7.84 4.52
C GLY A 49 -3.67 6.96 4.84
N GLU A 50 -3.42 5.78 5.40
CA GLU A 50 -4.44 4.96 6.03
C GLU A 50 -4.58 5.44 7.47
N ASN A 51 -5.49 6.36 7.66
CA ASN A 51 -5.53 7.24 8.82
C ASN A 51 -6.53 6.82 9.91
N ASN A 52 -6.96 5.59 9.93
CA ASN A 52 -7.74 5.04 11.02
C ASN A 52 -7.18 3.71 11.47
N LEU A 53 -7.22 3.50 12.78
CA LEU A 53 -6.77 2.24 13.35
C LEU A 53 -7.62 1.09 12.82
N HIS A 54 -6.96 0.12 12.22
CA HIS A 54 -7.61 -1.05 11.61
C HIS A 54 -6.68 -2.25 11.66
N SER A 55 -7.23 -3.41 11.41
CA SER A 55 -6.47 -4.64 11.25
C SER A 55 -6.98 -5.39 10.02
N HIS A 56 -6.23 -6.40 9.60
CA HIS A 56 -6.63 -7.29 8.52
C HIS A 56 -6.65 -8.72 9.03
N ARG A 57 -7.73 -9.42 8.74
CA ARG A 57 -7.83 -10.86 8.96
C ARG A 57 -7.41 -11.57 7.69
N GLY A 58 -6.69 -12.68 7.85
CA GLY A 58 -6.34 -13.55 6.74
C GLY A 58 -5.23 -13.04 5.84
N MET A 59 -4.56 -11.94 6.19
CA MET A 59 -3.39 -11.48 5.43
C MET A 59 -2.35 -10.83 6.31
N ASP A 60 -1.09 -11.10 6.00
CA ASP A 60 0.04 -10.34 6.52
C ASP A 60 0.39 -9.23 5.53
N GLY A 61 0.82 -8.09 6.04
CA GLY A 61 1.22 -6.94 5.22
C GLY A 61 2.70 -6.66 5.33
N PHE A 62 3.39 -6.65 4.21
CA PHE A 62 4.79 -6.26 4.11
C PHE A 62 4.87 -4.89 3.44
N TRP A 63 5.47 -3.93 4.11
CA TRP A 63 5.56 -2.54 3.65
C TRP A 63 7.00 -2.11 3.49
N MET A 64 7.35 -1.50 2.37
CA MET A 64 8.67 -0.91 2.16
C MET A 64 8.52 0.44 1.46
N VAL A 65 9.18 1.45 2.02
CA VAL A 65 9.20 2.79 1.44
C VAL A 65 10.12 2.82 0.22
N LEU A 66 9.59 3.33 -0.89
CA LEU A 66 10.34 3.56 -2.12
C LEU A 66 10.80 5.02 -2.24
N ALA A 67 10.01 5.95 -1.74
CA ALA A 67 10.33 7.38 -1.68
C ALA A 67 9.51 8.05 -0.59
N GLY A 68 10.02 9.13 -0.03
CA GLY A 68 9.35 9.85 1.05
C GLY A 68 9.57 9.21 2.41
N CYS A 69 8.74 9.56 3.37
CA CYS A 69 8.78 9.06 4.73
C CYS A 69 7.38 8.73 5.23
N VAL A 70 7.28 7.75 6.12
CA VAL A 70 6.01 7.29 6.69
C VAL A 70 6.15 7.06 8.19
N LYS A 71 5.12 7.40 8.94
CA LYS A 71 4.99 7.02 10.34
C LYS A 71 3.88 5.98 10.48
N PHE A 72 4.20 4.87 11.13
CA PHE A 72 3.24 3.84 11.49
C PHE A 72 2.93 3.90 12.98
N TYR A 73 1.65 3.79 13.30
CA TYR A 73 1.15 3.85 14.67
C TYR A 73 0.32 2.62 15.01
N GLY A 74 0.37 2.22 16.25
CA GLY A 74 -0.48 1.19 16.83
C GLY A 74 -1.63 1.76 17.65
N PRO A 75 -2.31 0.91 18.45
CA PRO A 75 -3.39 1.36 19.33
C PRO A 75 -2.96 2.50 20.24
N GLY A 76 -3.85 3.46 20.47
CA GLY A 76 -3.57 4.64 21.29
C GLY A 76 -2.62 5.63 20.63
N ASP A 77 -2.46 5.55 19.31
CA ASP A 77 -1.55 6.41 18.53
C ASP A 77 -0.09 6.31 18.97
N VAL A 78 0.29 5.16 19.49
CA VAL A 78 1.68 4.89 19.86
C VAL A 78 2.51 4.68 18.60
N LEU A 79 3.56 5.47 18.44
CA LEU A 79 4.46 5.38 17.29
C LEU A 79 5.17 4.02 17.29
N ILE A 80 4.96 3.23 16.23
CA ILE A 80 5.71 1.99 16.00
C ILE A 80 7.07 2.34 15.40
N GLY A 81 7.10 3.22 14.41
CA GLY A 81 8.32 3.67 13.79
C GLY A 81 8.09 4.67 12.68
N GLU A 82 9.16 5.37 12.31
CA GLU A 82 9.23 6.23 11.14
C GLU A 82 10.24 5.64 10.16
N PHE A 83 9.84 5.51 8.90
CA PHE A 83 10.62 4.80 7.89
C PHE A 83 10.81 5.69 6.66
N GLY A 84 12.04 5.71 6.18
CA GLY A 84 12.41 6.35 4.93
C GLY A 84 12.72 5.31 3.85
N LYS A 85 13.32 5.77 2.76
CA LYS A 85 13.59 4.96 1.57
C LYS A 85 14.31 3.66 1.92
N HIS A 86 13.77 2.55 1.44
CA HIS A 86 14.26 1.18 1.61
C HIS A 86 14.09 0.63 3.04
N GLU A 87 13.33 1.30 3.87
CA GLU A 87 12.95 0.83 5.20
C GLU A 87 11.46 0.47 5.22
N GLY A 88 11.07 -0.31 6.20
CA GLY A 88 9.66 -0.67 6.28
C GLY A 88 9.32 -1.56 7.47
N ILE A 89 8.19 -2.24 7.37
CA ILE A 89 7.63 -3.00 8.47
C ILE A 89 6.82 -4.18 7.95
N LEU A 90 6.84 -5.28 8.67
CA LEU A 90 5.92 -6.39 8.49
C LEU A 90 4.86 -6.32 9.58
N ILE A 91 3.61 -6.28 9.16
CA ILE A 91 2.46 -6.26 10.06
C ILE A 91 1.73 -7.58 9.93
N PRO A 92 1.81 -8.45 10.95
CA PRO A 92 1.06 -9.71 10.93
C PRO A 92 -0.45 -9.49 10.94
N ARG A 93 -1.17 -10.47 10.41
CA ARG A 93 -2.64 -10.44 10.45
C ARG A 93 -3.16 -10.29 11.89
N GLY A 94 -4.20 -9.52 12.02
CA GLY A 94 -4.81 -9.21 13.31
C GLY A 94 -4.19 -8.05 14.07
N GLU A 95 -2.99 -7.61 13.73
CA GLU A 95 -2.37 -6.47 14.37
C GLU A 95 -3.00 -5.16 13.90
N GLN A 96 -3.25 -4.26 14.83
CA GLN A 96 -3.90 -2.98 14.57
C GLN A 96 -2.86 -1.91 14.26
N TYR A 97 -3.12 -1.12 13.24
CA TYR A 97 -2.22 -0.05 12.81
C TYR A 97 -2.94 1.03 12.02
N TRP A 98 -2.28 2.16 11.90
CA TRP A 98 -2.56 3.18 10.90
C TRP A 98 -1.25 3.88 10.53
N PHE A 99 -1.24 4.62 9.43
CA PHE A 99 -0.03 5.34 9.02
C PHE A 99 -0.34 6.65 8.34
N GLU A 100 0.67 7.53 8.31
CA GLU A 100 0.60 8.79 7.60
C GLU A 100 1.93 9.11 6.94
N SER A 101 1.87 9.81 5.81
CA SER A 101 3.03 10.43 5.19
C SER A 101 3.61 11.48 6.14
N SER A 102 4.91 11.45 6.36
CA SER A 102 5.56 12.34 7.34
C SER A 102 6.65 13.24 6.74
N GLY A 103 6.94 13.12 5.45
CA GLY A 103 7.94 13.94 4.79
C GLY A 103 7.35 15.05 3.93
N ASP A 104 8.23 15.83 3.31
CA ASP A 104 7.84 16.92 2.41
C ASP A 104 7.53 16.44 0.99
N GLU A 105 8.08 15.30 0.61
CA GLU A 105 7.80 14.69 -0.69
C GLU A 105 6.69 13.66 -0.61
N ASP A 106 6.10 13.33 -1.76
CA ASP A 106 5.09 12.30 -1.84
C ASP A 106 5.64 10.97 -1.32
N LEU A 107 4.87 10.31 -0.47
CA LEU A 107 5.19 8.95 -0.02
C LEU A 107 4.86 7.98 -1.14
N GLU A 108 5.83 7.14 -1.51
CA GLU A 108 5.63 5.98 -2.36
C GLU A 108 5.96 4.76 -1.54
N ILE A 109 4.98 3.94 -1.26
CA ILE A 109 5.15 2.79 -0.37
C ILE A 109 4.65 1.50 -1.01
N LEU A 110 5.54 0.52 -1.11
CA LEU A 110 5.20 -0.82 -1.61
C LEU A 110 4.46 -1.58 -0.52
N GLN A 111 3.34 -2.15 -0.89
CA GLN A 111 2.58 -3.06 -0.04
C GLN A 111 2.51 -4.43 -0.70
N MET A 112 3.05 -5.44 -0.02
CA MET A 112 2.88 -6.84 -0.38
C MET A 112 1.94 -7.47 0.64
N ALA A 113 0.83 -8.02 0.16
CA ALA A 113 -0.11 -8.75 1.01
C ALA A 113 0.03 -10.23 0.75
N ALA A 114 0.22 -11.03 1.80
CA ALA A 114 0.26 -12.47 1.75
C ALA A 114 -1.01 -13.02 2.38
N PHE A 115 -1.79 -13.78 1.61
CA PHE A 115 -3.10 -14.26 2.02
C PHE A 115 -3.04 -15.66 2.61
N GLU A 116 -3.72 -15.87 3.73
CA GLU A 116 -3.86 -17.17 4.35
C GLU A 116 -4.82 -18.03 3.54
N MET A 117 -4.36 -19.21 3.13
CA MET A 117 -5.18 -20.14 2.33
C MET A 117 -6.41 -20.60 3.10
N GLY A 118 -7.57 -20.47 2.46
CA GLY A 118 -8.84 -20.87 3.05
C GLY A 118 -9.43 -19.91 4.07
N ALA A 119 -8.73 -18.84 4.41
CA ALA A 119 -9.23 -17.82 5.33
C ALA A 119 -9.99 -16.73 4.57
N LYS A 120 -10.97 -16.13 5.24
CA LYS A 120 -11.64 -14.94 4.71
C LYS A 120 -10.77 -13.73 5.00
N VAL A 121 -10.37 -13.02 3.94
CA VAL A 121 -9.64 -11.77 4.07
C VAL A 121 -10.62 -10.65 4.36
N GLU A 122 -10.42 -9.96 5.47
CA GLU A 122 -11.35 -8.94 5.93
C GLU A 122 -10.60 -7.81 6.64
N ARG A 123 -10.89 -6.57 6.26
CA ARG A 123 -10.45 -5.38 6.99
C ARG A 123 -11.41 -5.13 8.15
N VAL A 124 -10.86 -4.92 9.34
CA VAL A 124 -11.61 -4.59 10.55
C VAL A 124 -11.24 -3.19 11.00
N ASP A 125 -12.13 -2.24 10.82
CA ASP A 125 -11.92 -0.86 11.27
C ASP A 125 -12.25 -0.77 12.77
N VAL A 126 -11.32 -0.19 13.53
CA VAL A 126 -11.43 -0.08 14.99
C VAL A 126 -11.89 1.31 15.40
N GLU A 127 -11.56 2.33 14.62
CA GLU A 127 -11.94 3.71 14.88
C GLU A 127 -12.26 4.44 13.57
N LYS A 128 -12.82 5.64 13.70
CA LYS A 128 -13.09 6.50 12.54
C LYS A 128 -11.80 7.10 12.00
N GLN A 129 -11.84 7.54 10.75
CA GLN A 129 -10.73 8.25 10.14
C GLN A 129 -10.39 9.53 10.93
N LYS A 130 -9.11 9.74 11.14
CA LYS A 130 -8.59 10.91 11.87
C LYS A 130 -8.60 12.18 11.02
N PHE A 131 -8.44 12.00 9.70
CA PHE A 131 -8.41 13.11 8.74
C PHE A 131 -9.45 12.88 7.67
N ALA A 132 -10.05 13.95 7.18
CA ALA A 132 -10.90 13.86 6.00
C ALA A 132 -10.03 13.57 4.79
N VAL A 133 -10.14 12.37 4.24
CA VAL A 133 -9.59 12.04 2.93
C VAL A 133 -10.71 12.31 1.93
N GLY A 134 -10.45 13.17 0.96
CA GLY A 134 -11.44 13.44 -0.07
C GLY A 134 -11.87 12.14 -0.74
N SER A 135 -13.14 11.83 -0.67
CA SER A 135 -13.71 10.60 -1.22
C SER A 135 -13.54 10.46 -2.73
N VAL A 136 -13.16 11.54 -3.40
CA VAL A 136 -12.95 11.60 -4.85
C VAL A 136 -11.49 11.36 -5.22
N GLY A 137 -10.66 11.05 -4.27
CA GLY A 137 -9.25 11.23 -4.41
C GLY A 137 -8.39 10.00 -4.60
N ILE A 138 -8.96 8.82 -4.65
CA ILE A 138 -8.15 7.62 -4.82
C ILE A 138 -8.20 7.19 -6.28
N LYS A 139 -7.05 7.29 -6.95
CA LYS A 139 -6.87 6.81 -8.32
C LYS A 139 -6.28 5.41 -8.27
N VAL A 140 -6.94 4.46 -8.93
CA VAL A 140 -6.44 3.08 -9.04
C VAL A 140 -5.92 2.87 -10.45
N ILE A 141 -4.68 2.40 -10.54
CA ILE A 141 -3.98 2.16 -11.81
C ILE A 141 -3.52 0.71 -11.81
N THR A 142 -3.74 0.03 -12.93
CA THR A 142 -3.27 -1.35 -13.09
C THR A 142 -2.10 -1.37 -14.07
N GLU A 143 -0.95 -1.80 -13.57
CA GLU A 143 0.31 -1.89 -14.34
C GLU A 143 0.63 -3.32 -14.77
N THR A 144 -0.32 -4.22 -14.64
CA THR A 144 -0.11 -5.65 -14.91
C THR A 144 -0.44 -6.00 -16.35
N GLN A 145 0.46 -6.75 -16.97
CA GLN A 145 0.20 -7.45 -18.23
C GLN A 145 0.23 -8.95 -17.98
N LYS A 146 -0.79 -9.64 -18.45
CA LYS A 146 -0.81 -11.10 -18.47
C LYS A 146 -0.27 -11.61 -19.78
N VAL A 147 0.58 -12.55 -19.71
CA VAL A 147 1.18 -13.21 -20.86
C VAL A 147 1.04 -14.72 -20.75
#